data_90d8b0c721a6921d65792cf25f7dba79
#
_entry.id   90d8b0c721a6921d65792cf25f7dba79
#
_cell.length_a   1.000
_cell.length_b   1.000
_cell.length_c   1.000
_cell.angle_alpha   90.00
_cell.angle_beta   90.00
_cell.angle_gamma   90.00
#
_symmetry.space_group_name_H-M   'P 1'
#
loop_
_entity.id
_entity.type
_entity.pdbx_description
1 polymer ?
#
loop_
_entity_poly.entity_id
_entity_poly.type
_entity_poly.pdbx_seq_one_letter_code
_entity_poly.pdbx_strand_id
1 'polypeptide(L)'
;MPREITAAGLAALLDKNATLALIDVREHGEYNLAHIAGASSVPRRQLEARMGRLVPFRGAPVVVCDDTGRRAALAAATLERMGYRDVAVLAGGINRWAADDRPTEWGMNVPSKDFGEKVEVQHHVPTIAADELAARQRRGDDLVILDTRTPEEFRRFCIPGGRSAPGGELALRIHDLVRERPGATVVINCAGRTRSIIGARVLQRMRLPNVLSLRNGTSGWLLAGLELERGADRVALPAPSAEGRAAAEAYAARVAAEDGVRMLTVAELQKVMARAAGETVYLVDVRTREEFLAGHVPGFWWMPGGQAVQRADDTVAVRAGVVVFCCDGTVRASVTASWYRQMGFTEVFAVTGGTTAWTAAGLPLVTGDDEPVEPVVAEARGRVKQIAPAELAARLAAPKPPVVLCVEPSDRFAAGHVPGARWLSRSWLELRLPEIAPDPAAPVVVTDEDGHDAVLAAATLLDLRYRDVAALAGGLEAWRKDGRPIESGLTGVMRPPDDVVPAGPDRGYADMINYLRWEEKLGHKYA
;
A
#
# COMPACT_ATOMS: atom_id res chain seq x y z
N MET A 1 31.51 1.77 5.68
CA MET A 1 30.48 0.88 6.24
C MET A 1 29.35 1.79 6.69
N PRO A 2 28.08 1.43 6.50
CA PRO A 2 26.98 2.25 6.96
C PRO A 2 27.03 2.41 8.48
N ARG A 3 26.48 3.52 8.98
CA ARG A 3 26.34 3.73 10.43
C ARG A 3 25.43 2.64 11.01
N GLU A 4 25.79 2.11 12.17
CA GLU A 4 24.98 1.11 12.87
C GLU A 4 24.29 1.68 14.10
N ILE A 5 23.10 1.16 14.42
CA ILE A 5 22.38 1.39 15.66
C ILE A 5 22.11 0.04 16.35
N THR A 6 22.33 -0.03 17.65
CA THR A 6 22.03 -1.25 18.42
C THR A 6 20.52 -1.39 18.67
N ALA A 7 20.04 -2.62 18.97
CA ALA A 7 18.65 -2.85 19.32
C ALA A 7 18.21 -2.00 20.54
N ALA A 8 19.09 -1.84 21.54
CA ALA A 8 18.83 -0.98 22.69
C ALA A 8 18.74 0.51 22.30
N GLY A 9 19.61 0.96 21.41
CA GLY A 9 19.58 2.34 20.88
C GLY A 9 18.32 2.64 20.11
N LEU A 10 17.90 1.74 19.22
CA LEU A 10 16.64 1.87 18.48
C LEU A 10 15.43 1.89 19.42
N ALA A 11 15.35 0.95 20.38
CA ALA A 11 14.26 0.93 21.34
C ALA A 11 14.13 2.25 22.11
N ALA A 12 15.24 2.81 22.59
CA ALA A 12 15.24 4.10 23.28
C ALA A 12 14.76 5.27 22.41
N LEU A 13 14.94 5.21 21.09
CA LEU A 13 14.38 6.21 20.15
C LEU A 13 12.88 6.00 19.95
N LEU A 14 12.42 4.75 19.81
CA LEU A 14 11.01 4.42 19.65
C LEU A 14 10.20 4.78 20.90
N ASP A 15 10.70 4.47 22.10
CA ASP A 15 10.08 4.80 23.38
C ASP A 15 9.89 6.32 23.58
N LYS A 16 10.79 7.13 23.00
CA LYS A 16 10.72 8.59 23.02
C LYS A 16 9.91 9.19 21.88
N ASN A 17 9.28 8.37 21.04
CA ASN A 17 8.63 8.82 19.80
C ASN A 17 9.52 9.75 18.97
N ALA A 18 10.81 9.39 18.84
CA ALA A 18 11.76 10.19 18.06
C ALA A 18 11.32 10.29 16.60
N THR A 19 11.61 11.43 15.99
CA THR A 19 11.34 11.67 14.57
C THR A 19 12.30 10.86 13.71
N LEU A 20 11.90 9.68 13.27
CA LEU A 20 12.64 8.80 12.37
C LEU A 20 11.69 7.96 11.52
N ALA A 21 12.20 7.44 10.40
CA ALA A 21 11.58 6.36 9.65
C ALA A 21 12.27 5.03 9.99
N LEU A 22 11.52 4.04 10.43
CA LEU A 22 12.00 2.66 10.57
C LEU A 22 11.51 1.85 9.36
N ILE A 23 12.44 1.37 8.55
CA ILE A 23 12.16 0.70 7.28
C ILE A 23 12.63 -0.76 7.34
N ASP A 24 11.70 -1.69 7.26
CA ASP A 24 12.01 -3.11 7.13
C ASP A 24 12.14 -3.44 5.64
N VAL A 25 13.34 -3.85 5.22
CA VAL A 25 13.69 -4.08 3.81
C VAL A 25 13.59 -5.54 3.39
N ARG A 26 13.05 -6.39 4.26
CA ARG A 26 12.72 -7.78 3.95
C ARG A 26 11.52 -7.87 3.00
N GLU A 27 11.30 -9.04 2.45
CA GLU A 27 10.10 -9.30 1.66
C GLU A 27 8.84 -9.23 2.54
N HIS A 28 7.69 -8.94 1.91
CA HIS A 28 6.43 -8.77 2.63
C HIS A 28 6.03 -10.01 3.44
N GLY A 29 6.31 -11.23 2.94
CA GLY A 29 6.03 -12.46 3.68
C GLY A 29 6.88 -12.59 4.93
N GLU A 30 8.16 -12.22 4.87
CA GLU A 30 9.05 -12.20 6.04
C GLU A 30 8.61 -11.16 7.08
N TYR A 31 8.27 -9.95 6.62
CA TYR A 31 7.72 -8.89 7.46
C TYR A 31 6.43 -9.32 8.14
N ASN A 32 5.51 -9.94 7.38
CA ASN A 32 4.22 -10.39 7.89
C ASN A 32 4.35 -11.42 9.03
N LEU A 33 5.40 -12.24 9.03
CA LEU A 33 5.62 -13.24 10.08
C LEU A 33 6.06 -12.62 11.41
N ALA A 34 6.93 -11.62 11.37
CA ALA A 34 7.36 -10.89 12.54
C ALA A 34 8.10 -9.61 12.11
N HIS A 35 7.76 -8.47 12.70
CA HIS A 35 8.45 -7.19 12.47
C HIS A 35 8.48 -6.34 13.73
N ILE A 36 9.30 -5.30 13.73
CA ILE A 36 9.37 -4.33 14.83
C ILE A 36 8.20 -3.37 14.72
N ALA A 37 7.48 -3.13 15.81
CA ALA A 37 6.36 -2.20 15.85
C ALA A 37 6.73 -0.82 15.31
N GLY A 38 5.90 -0.28 14.43
CA GLY A 38 6.11 1.02 13.78
C GLY A 38 7.05 1.00 12.58
N ALA A 39 7.56 -0.17 12.18
CA ALA A 39 8.30 -0.30 10.93
C ALA A 39 7.35 -0.23 9.72
N SER A 40 7.78 0.44 8.65
CA SER A 40 7.14 0.37 7.32
C SER A 40 7.79 -0.74 6.51
N SER A 41 6.95 -1.57 5.86
CA SER A 41 7.41 -2.66 4.99
C SER A 41 7.79 -2.13 3.61
N VAL A 42 9.08 -2.03 3.32
CA VAL A 42 9.60 -1.61 2.02
C VAL A 42 10.66 -2.60 1.55
N PRO A 43 10.27 -3.71 0.93
CA PRO A 43 11.24 -4.64 0.37
C PRO A 43 12.32 -3.93 -0.42
N ARG A 44 13.57 -4.40 -0.28
CA ARG A 44 14.73 -3.75 -0.90
C ARG A 44 14.53 -3.50 -2.40
N ARG A 45 13.82 -4.39 -3.08
CA ARG A 45 13.44 -4.24 -4.50
C ARG A 45 12.53 -3.04 -4.80
N GLN A 46 11.90 -2.44 -3.79
CA GLN A 46 10.95 -1.34 -3.93
C GLN A 46 11.49 0.02 -3.45
N LEU A 47 12.74 0.09 -2.99
CA LEU A 47 13.30 1.32 -2.40
C LEU A 47 13.23 2.49 -3.37
N GLU A 48 13.68 2.30 -4.60
CA GLU A 48 13.75 3.36 -5.61
C GLU A 48 12.35 3.88 -6.01
N ALA A 49 11.35 3.02 -5.94
CA ALA A 49 9.98 3.39 -6.29
C ALA A 49 9.20 4.01 -5.13
N ARG A 50 9.53 3.69 -3.86
CA ARG A 50 8.67 4.04 -2.73
C ARG A 50 9.26 5.05 -1.75
N MET A 51 10.58 5.08 -1.58
CA MET A 51 11.20 5.89 -0.54
C MET A 51 10.98 7.39 -0.74
N GLY A 52 10.93 7.86 -1.99
CA GLY A 52 10.66 9.27 -2.30
C GLY A 52 9.34 9.80 -1.74
N ARG A 53 8.30 8.94 -1.72
CA ARG A 53 6.99 9.25 -1.13
C ARG A 53 6.94 8.98 0.37
N LEU A 54 7.54 7.87 0.80
CA LEU A 54 7.47 7.42 2.18
C LEU A 54 8.35 8.24 3.15
N VAL A 55 9.47 8.74 2.66
CA VAL A 55 10.40 9.62 3.40
C VAL A 55 10.81 10.77 2.49
N PRO A 56 9.92 11.73 2.22
CA PRO A 56 10.15 12.78 1.20
C PRO A 56 11.30 13.72 1.55
N PHE A 57 11.59 13.94 2.83
CA PHE A 57 12.74 14.75 3.25
C PHE A 57 14.00 13.89 3.35
N ARG A 58 14.96 14.10 2.46
CA ARG A 58 16.21 13.32 2.39
C ARG A 58 17.15 13.53 3.60
N GLY A 59 16.85 14.50 4.47
CA GLY A 59 17.57 14.74 5.73
C GLY A 59 16.92 14.05 6.93
N ALA A 60 15.77 13.39 6.78
CA ALA A 60 15.14 12.65 7.87
C ALA A 60 16.00 11.45 8.30
N PRO A 61 16.11 11.17 9.61
CA PRO A 61 16.75 9.96 10.10
C PRO A 61 16.01 8.72 9.60
N VAL A 62 16.73 7.78 9.00
CA VAL A 62 16.22 6.49 8.52
C VAL A 62 16.99 5.36 9.20
N VAL A 63 16.26 4.46 9.84
CA VAL A 63 16.82 3.19 10.32
C VAL A 63 16.30 2.07 9.42
N VAL A 64 17.20 1.33 8.81
CA VAL A 64 16.86 0.15 8.00
C VAL A 64 17.14 -1.13 8.77
N CYS A 65 16.23 -2.10 8.68
CA CYS A 65 16.39 -3.42 9.28
C CYS A 65 16.04 -4.53 8.29
N ASP A 66 16.64 -5.68 8.51
CA ASP A 66 16.32 -6.97 7.90
C ASP A 66 16.48 -8.07 8.97
N ASP A 67 16.69 -9.32 8.57
CA ASP A 67 16.93 -10.44 9.48
C ASP A 67 18.28 -10.35 10.24
N THR A 68 19.39 -9.96 9.54
CA THR A 68 20.75 -10.03 10.06
C THR A 68 21.60 -8.76 9.91
N GLY A 69 21.10 -7.77 9.17
CA GLY A 69 21.80 -6.53 8.79
C GLY A 69 22.44 -6.58 7.39
N ARG A 70 22.46 -7.74 6.71
CA ARG A 70 23.14 -7.88 5.40
C ARG A 70 22.41 -7.18 4.26
N ARG A 71 21.09 -7.42 4.12
CA ARG A 71 20.25 -6.71 3.12
C ARG A 71 20.07 -5.25 3.52
N ALA A 72 19.96 -4.97 4.81
CA ALA A 72 19.86 -3.61 5.33
C ALA A 72 21.11 -2.78 5.00
N ALA A 73 22.31 -3.36 5.03
CA ALA A 73 23.54 -2.67 4.60
C ALA A 73 23.52 -2.33 3.10
N LEU A 74 23.02 -3.24 2.24
CA LEU A 74 22.83 -2.98 0.82
C LEU A 74 21.76 -1.91 0.58
N ALA A 75 20.67 -1.95 1.35
CA ALA A 75 19.60 -0.95 1.30
C ALA A 75 20.11 0.44 1.72
N ALA A 76 20.89 0.53 2.79
CA ALA A 76 21.51 1.79 3.22
C ALA A 76 22.37 2.41 2.12
N ALA A 77 23.21 1.60 1.45
CA ALA A 77 24.01 2.07 0.31
C ALA A 77 23.13 2.57 -0.86
N THR A 78 21.99 1.94 -1.13
CA THR A 78 21.03 2.42 -2.13
C THR A 78 20.42 3.75 -1.71
N LEU A 79 19.98 3.89 -0.45
CA LEU A 79 19.40 5.13 0.08
C LEU A 79 20.40 6.28 0.07
N GLU A 80 21.67 6.03 0.42
CA GLU A 80 22.74 7.03 0.33
C GLU A 80 22.92 7.53 -1.13
N ARG A 81 22.90 6.62 -2.11
CA ARG A 81 22.92 7.00 -3.54
C ARG A 81 21.66 7.80 -3.96
N MET A 82 20.53 7.52 -3.36
CA MET A 82 19.28 8.28 -3.53
C MET A 82 19.33 9.65 -2.81
N GLY A 83 20.40 9.97 -2.09
CA GLY A 83 20.62 11.25 -1.42
C GLY A 83 20.11 11.33 0.02
N TYR A 84 19.73 10.22 0.67
CA TYR A 84 19.46 10.21 2.11
C TYR A 84 20.75 10.37 2.91
N ARG A 85 20.74 11.29 3.88
CA ARG A 85 21.99 11.74 4.55
C ARG A 85 22.18 11.15 5.93
N ASP A 86 21.11 10.67 6.56
CA ASP A 86 21.15 10.12 7.92
C ASP A 86 20.53 8.71 7.91
N VAL A 87 21.30 7.74 7.44
CA VAL A 87 20.88 6.33 7.34
C VAL A 87 21.67 5.49 8.32
N ALA A 88 20.98 4.66 9.11
CA ALA A 88 21.59 3.69 10.00
C ALA A 88 21.02 2.29 9.76
N VAL A 89 21.84 1.28 9.97
CA VAL A 89 21.47 -0.14 9.92
C VAL A 89 21.27 -0.67 11.33
N LEU A 90 20.19 -1.39 11.58
CA LEU A 90 19.98 -2.11 12.84
C LEU A 90 20.98 -3.27 12.94
N ALA A 91 21.92 -3.16 13.85
CA ALA A 91 22.99 -4.15 14.06
C ALA A 91 22.40 -5.52 14.45
N GLY A 92 22.70 -6.55 13.65
CA GLY A 92 22.17 -7.91 13.82
C GLY A 92 20.69 -8.07 13.45
N GLY A 93 20.04 -7.01 12.92
CA GLY A 93 18.67 -7.03 12.40
C GLY A 93 17.62 -7.45 13.42
N ILE A 94 16.47 -7.93 12.91
CA ILE A 94 15.36 -8.38 13.75
C ILE A 94 15.72 -9.65 14.56
N ASN A 95 16.66 -10.46 14.08
CA ASN A 95 17.11 -11.63 14.84
C ASN A 95 17.77 -11.22 16.16
N ARG A 96 18.58 -10.15 16.13
CA ARG A 96 19.17 -9.60 17.37
C ARG A 96 18.11 -8.94 18.24
N TRP A 97 17.17 -8.20 17.65
CA TRP A 97 16.02 -7.61 18.35
C TRP A 97 15.23 -8.65 19.14
N ALA A 98 14.88 -9.76 18.49
CA ALA A 98 14.15 -10.87 19.12
C ALA A 98 14.99 -11.63 20.15
N ALA A 99 16.30 -11.82 19.91
CA ALA A 99 17.21 -12.46 20.85
C ALA A 99 17.45 -11.64 22.14
N ASP A 100 17.21 -10.33 22.08
CA ASP A 100 17.19 -9.43 23.23
C ASP A 100 15.81 -9.38 23.93
N ASP A 101 14.93 -10.37 23.69
CA ASP A 101 13.55 -10.49 24.22
C ASP A 101 12.67 -9.26 23.94
N ARG A 102 12.90 -8.54 22.84
CA ARG A 102 12.11 -7.38 22.44
C ARG A 102 10.89 -7.81 21.63
N PRO A 103 9.74 -7.13 21.82
CA PRO A 103 8.49 -7.52 21.17
C PRO A 103 8.55 -7.33 19.65
N THR A 104 7.91 -8.25 18.95
CA THR A 104 7.60 -8.14 17.51
C THR A 104 6.11 -8.22 17.29
N GLU A 105 5.66 -7.66 16.18
CA GLU A 105 4.27 -7.76 15.71
C GLU A 105 4.16 -8.74 14.56
N TRP A 106 3.00 -9.35 14.41
CA TRP A 106 2.62 -10.21 13.29
C TRP A 106 1.60 -9.48 12.41
N GLY A 107 1.64 -9.70 11.09
CA GLY A 107 0.64 -9.18 10.16
C GLY A 107 1.12 -7.97 9.36
N MET A 108 0.30 -7.55 8.39
CA MET A 108 0.52 -6.34 7.58
C MET A 108 -0.43 -5.24 8.03
N ASN A 109 -0.02 -3.97 7.93
CA ASN A 109 -0.82 -2.79 8.28
C ASN A 109 -1.43 -2.88 9.69
N VAL A 110 -0.64 -3.32 10.65
CA VAL A 110 -1.08 -3.53 12.05
C VAL A 110 -1.68 -2.28 12.68
N PRO A 111 -1.11 -1.06 12.49
CA PRO A 111 -1.67 0.15 13.10
C PRO A 111 -3.13 0.43 12.74
N SER A 112 -3.52 0.21 11.48
CA SER A 112 -4.91 0.43 11.06
C SER A 112 -5.85 -0.65 11.56
N LYS A 113 -5.39 -1.89 11.66
CA LYS A 113 -6.18 -3.02 12.17
C LYS A 113 -6.43 -2.88 13.66
N ASP A 114 -5.38 -2.61 14.42
CA ASP A 114 -5.47 -2.29 15.84
C ASP A 114 -6.45 -1.14 16.10
N PHE A 115 -6.34 -0.08 15.29
CA PHE A 115 -7.25 1.05 15.36
C PHE A 115 -8.70 0.68 15.02
N GLY A 116 -8.92 -0.16 13.99
CA GLY A 116 -10.25 -0.66 13.63
C GLY A 116 -10.92 -1.41 14.77
N GLU A 117 -10.19 -2.31 15.43
CA GLU A 117 -10.68 -3.06 16.59
C GLU A 117 -10.96 -2.13 17.81
N LYS A 118 -10.09 -1.14 18.04
CA LYS A 118 -10.35 -0.09 19.02
C LYS A 118 -11.67 0.62 18.75
N VAL A 119 -11.93 1.00 17.50
CA VAL A 119 -13.19 1.68 17.09
C VAL A 119 -14.40 0.77 17.34
N GLU A 120 -14.31 -0.52 17.00
CA GLU A 120 -15.41 -1.47 17.24
C GLU A 120 -15.76 -1.57 18.71
N VAL A 121 -14.74 -1.81 19.56
CA VAL A 121 -14.93 -2.01 21.00
C VAL A 121 -15.44 -0.73 21.68
N GLN A 122 -14.77 0.41 21.46
CA GLN A 122 -15.10 1.67 22.15
C GLN A 122 -16.42 2.30 21.70
N HIS A 123 -16.87 2.03 20.48
CA HIS A 123 -18.08 2.64 19.92
C HIS A 123 -19.20 1.65 19.65
N HIS A 124 -19.03 0.39 20.05
CA HIS A 124 -20.04 -0.67 19.91
C HIS A 124 -20.63 -0.69 18.49
N VAL A 125 -19.77 -0.77 17.46
CA VAL A 125 -20.22 -0.77 16.07
C VAL A 125 -21.08 -2.00 15.80
N PRO A 126 -22.37 -1.85 15.43
CA PRO A 126 -23.25 -2.99 15.22
C PRO A 126 -22.79 -3.85 14.06
N THR A 127 -22.85 -5.15 14.24
CA THR A 127 -22.42 -6.12 13.24
C THR A 127 -23.55 -7.05 12.82
N ILE A 128 -23.43 -7.62 11.62
CA ILE A 128 -24.29 -8.69 11.10
C ILE A 128 -23.41 -9.86 10.68
N ALA A 129 -23.82 -11.08 10.99
CA ALA A 129 -23.15 -12.30 10.54
C ALA A 129 -23.44 -12.58 9.05
N ALA A 130 -22.55 -13.31 8.37
CA ALA A 130 -22.70 -13.60 6.93
C ALA A 130 -23.94 -14.44 6.62
N ASP A 131 -24.22 -15.45 7.44
CA ASP A 131 -25.41 -16.33 7.32
C ASP A 131 -26.71 -15.55 7.54
N GLU A 132 -26.74 -14.63 8.50
CA GLU A 132 -27.88 -13.74 8.73
C GLU A 132 -28.09 -12.78 7.57
N LEU A 133 -27.03 -12.15 7.03
CA LEU A 133 -27.14 -11.30 5.86
C LEU A 133 -27.67 -12.06 4.65
N ALA A 134 -27.15 -13.27 4.39
CA ALA A 134 -27.63 -14.12 3.32
C ALA A 134 -29.10 -14.54 3.52
N ALA A 135 -29.53 -14.79 4.76
CA ALA A 135 -30.91 -15.06 5.08
C ALA A 135 -31.83 -13.86 4.81
N ARG A 136 -31.40 -12.65 5.18
CA ARG A 136 -32.14 -11.39 4.89
C ARG A 136 -32.25 -11.14 3.38
N GLN A 137 -31.15 -11.37 2.61
CA GLN A 137 -31.21 -11.27 1.15
C GLN A 137 -32.23 -12.23 0.54
N ARG A 138 -32.24 -13.51 0.99
CA ARG A 138 -33.22 -14.51 0.49
C ARG A 138 -34.67 -14.17 0.82
N ARG A 139 -34.92 -13.48 1.94
CA ARG A 139 -36.27 -13.00 2.30
C ARG A 139 -36.69 -11.75 1.50
N GLY A 140 -35.76 -11.11 0.79
CA GLY A 140 -36.02 -9.85 0.09
C GLY A 140 -36.11 -8.64 1.03
N ASP A 141 -35.43 -8.69 2.20
CA ASP A 141 -35.35 -7.55 3.11
C ASP A 141 -34.75 -6.32 2.39
N ASP A 142 -35.13 -5.11 2.81
CA ASP A 142 -34.63 -3.86 2.21
C ASP A 142 -33.18 -3.59 2.68
N LEU A 143 -32.19 -3.99 1.85
CA LEU A 143 -30.76 -3.96 2.14
C LEU A 143 -29.98 -3.14 1.11
N VAL A 144 -29.09 -2.28 1.57
CA VAL A 144 -28.07 -1.60 0.75
C VAL A 144 -26.70 -2.10 1.20
N ILE A 145 -26.06 -2.94 0.39
CA ILE A 145 -24.75 -3.55 0.72
C ILE A 145 -23.66 -2.75 0.02
N LEU A 146 -22.76 -2.14 0.79
CA LEU A 146 -21.70 -1.25 0.31
C LEU A 146 -20.32 -1.84 0.64
N ASP A 147 -19.51 -2.06 -0.39
CA ASP A 147 -18.15 -2.55 -0.27
C ASP A 147 -17.16 -1.40 -0.23
N THR A 148 -16.43 -1.28 0.88
CA THR A 148 -15.49 -0.18 1.12
C THR A 148 -14.08 -0.42 0.58
N ARG A 149 -13.87 -1.53 -0.11
CA ARG A 149 -12.62 -1.84 -0.81
C ARG A 149 -12.45 -0.99 -2.06
N THR A 150 -11.32 -1.17 -2.74
CA THR A 150 -11.13 -0.50 -4.03
C THR A 150 -12.06 -1.10 -5.11
N PRO A 151 -12.35 -0.35 -6.20
CA PRO A 151 -13.13 -0.88 -7.31
C PRO A 151 -12.52 -2.14 -7.94
N GLU A 152 -11.20 -2.25 -7.98
CA GLU A 152 -10.46 -3.41 -8.49
C GLU A 152 -10.66 -4.63 -7.60
N GLU A 153 -10.54 -4.47 -6.27
CA GLU A 153 -10.84 -5.53 -5.30
C GLU A 153 -12.30 -5.98 -5.43
N PHE A 154 -13.24 -5.05 -5.63
CA PHE A 154 -14.66 -5.32 -5.79
C PHE A 154 -14.96 -6.13 -7.05
N ARG A 155 -14.41 -5.73 -8.21
CA ARG A 155 -14.58 -6.45 -9.48
C ARG A 155 -14.02 -7.86 -9.42
N ARG A 156 -12.94 -8.05 -8.70
CA ARG A 156 -12.34 -9.39 -8.55
C ARG A 156 -13.31 -10.36 -7.86
N PHE A 157 -13.96 -9.93 -6.80
CA PHE A 157 -15.02 -10.64 -6.08
C PHE A 157 -15.70 -9.72 -5.08
N CYS A 158 -17.00 -9.91 -4.84
CA CYS A 158 -17.78 -9.13 -3.87
C CYS A 158 -18.91 -9.97 -3.26
N ILE A 159 -19.58 -9.40 -2.25
CA ILE A 159 -20.83 -9.98 -1.73
C ILE A 159 -21.90 -9.83 -2.83
N PRO A 160 -22.67 -10.91 -3.15
CA PRO A 160 -23.71 -10.85 -4.16
C PRO A 160 -24.72 -9.71 -3.92
N GLY A 161 -25.04 -8.97 -4.99
CA GLY A 161 -25.93 -7.81 -4.90
C GLY A 161 -25.32 -6.56 -4.25
N GLY A 162 -24.07 -6.61 -3.78
CA GLY A 162 -23.35 -5.46 -3.25
C GLY A 162 -22.94 -4.45 -4.32
N ARG A 163 -22.58 -3.26 -3.89
CA ARG A 163 -22.08 -2.15 -4.70
C ARG A 163 -20.75 -1.64 -4.15
N SER A 164 -19.83 -1.26 -5.03
CA SER A 164 -18.59 -0.59 -4.62
C SER A 164 -18.90 0.82 -4.08
N ALA A 165 -18.39 1.11 -2.90
CA ALA A 165 -18.41 2.42 -2.28
C ALA A 165 -17.13 2.58 -1.42
N PRO A 166 -15.97 2.87 -2.05
CA PRO A 166 -14.70 2.98 -1.35
C PRO A 166 -14.79 3.81 -0.08
N GLY A 167 -14.15 3.37 1.01
CA GLY A 167 -14.35 3.97 2.34
C GLY A 167 -14.13 5.49 2.40
N GLY A 168 -13.20 6.03 1.59
CA GLY A 168 -12.98 7.47 1.47
C GLY A 168 -14.12 8.25 0.81
N GLU A 169 -15.00 7.57 0.05
CA GLU A 169 -16.13 8.18 -0.65
C GLU A 169 -17.43 8.14 0.16
N LEU A 170 -17.52 7.30 1.20
CA LEU A 170 -18.77 7.07 1.93
C LEU A 170 -19.44 8.36 2.41
N ALA A 171 -18.72 9.21 3.13
CA ALA A 171 -19.28 10.42 3.71
C ALA A 171 -19.84 11.38 2.64
N LEU A 172 -19.21 11.45 1.48
CA LEU A 172 -19.62 12.31 0.38
C LEU A 172 -20.79 11.75 -0.43
N ARG A 173 -20.92 10.41 -0.50
CA ARG A 173 -21.82 9.73 -1.43
C ARG A 173 -23.04 9.08 -0.77
N ILE A 174 -23.01 8.83 0.54
CA ILE A 174 -24.02 8.01 1.21
C ILE A 174 -25.43 8.55 1.06
N HIS A 175 -25.61 9.85 1.14
CA HIS A 175 -26.94 10.48 1.01
C HIS A 175 -27.62 10.08 -0.31
N ASP A 176 -26.87 10.15 -1.40
CA ASP A 176 -27.38 9.83 -2.74
C ASP A 176 -27.43 8.32 -3.03
N LEU A 177 -26.59 7.53 -2.35
CA LEU A 177 -26.62 6.07 -2.43
C LEU A 177 -27.87 5.45 -1.79
N VAL A 178 -28.43 6.09 -0.74
CA VAL A 178 -29.63 5.61 -0.02
C VAL A 178 -30.88 6.43 -0.30
N ARG A 179 -30.79 7.44 -1.14
CA ARG A 179 -31.86 8.42 -1.39
C ARG A 179 -33.22 7.80 -1.74
N GLU A 180 -33.21 6.76 -2.59
CA GLU A 180 -34.43 6.07 -3.02
C GLU A 180 -34.91 5.04 -2.00
N ARG A 181 -34.09 4.73 -0.98
CA ARG A 181 -34.31 3.67 0.01
C ARG A 181 -33.94 4.15 1.42
N PRO A 182 -34.54 5.23 1.93
CA PRO A 182 -34.11 5.89 3.17
C PRO A 182 -34.32 5.03 4.43
N GLY A 183 -35.18 4.00 4.35
CA GLY A 183 -35.42 3.03 5.43
C GLY A 183 -34.61 1.75 5.36
N ALA A 184 -33.82 1.56 4.31
CA ALA A 184 -33.04 0.34 4.12
C ALA A 184 -32.01 0.13 5.23
N THR A 185 -31.72 -1.14 5.52
CA THR A 185 -30.55 -1.50 6.34
C THR A 185 -29.30 -1.37 5.49
N VAL A 186 -28.37 -0.50 5.88
CA VAL A 186 -27.10 -0.31 5.20
C VAL A 186 -26.06 -1.25 5.80
N VAL A 187 -25.54 -2.17 5.00
CA VAL A 187 -24.51 -3.12 5.41
C VAL A 187 -23.19 -2.74 4.77
N ILE A 188 -22.22 -2.39 5.59
CA ILE A 188 -20.86 -2.05 5.15
C ILE A 188 -19.99 -3.30 5.20
N ASN A 189 -19.28 -3.61 4.10
CA ASN A 189 -18.35 -4.73 4.07
C ASN A 189 -16.96 -4.35 3.52
N CYS A 190 -15.99 -5.22 3.78
CA CYS A 190 -14.65 -5.21 3.20
C CYS A 190 -14.12 -6.64 3.06
N ALA A 191 -12.81 -6.85 2.97
CA ALA A 191 -12.23 -8.20 2.92
C ALA A 191 -12.29 -8.93 4.27
N GLY A 192 -12.04 -8.22 5.38
CA GLY A 192 -12.01 -8.71 6.75
C GLY A 192 -12.84 -7.81 7.66
N ARG A 193 -12.18 -7.01 8.50
CA ARG A 193 -12.81 -6.25 9.58
C ARG A 193 -12.63 -4.73 9.46
N THR A 194 -11.40 -4.25 9.43
CA THR A 194 -10.99 -2.85 9.64
C THR A 194 -11.81 -1.82 8.82
N ARG A 195 -11.83 -1.94 7.49
CA ARG A 195 -12.47 -0.94 6.61
C ARG A 195 -13.98 -0.90 6.77
N SER A 196 -14.64 -2.04 7.03
CA SER A 196 -16.08 -2.09 7.26
C SER A 196 -16.47 -1.50 8.62
N ILE A 197 -15.69 -1.75 9.66
CA ILE A 197 -15.88 -1.16 11.01
C ILE A 197 -15.77 0.37 10.92
N ILE A 198 -14.66 0.88 10.34
CA ILE A 198 -14.44 2.32 10.18
C ILE A 198 -15.52 2.94 9.29
N GLY A 199 -15.90 2.31 8.19
CA GLY A 199 -16.96 2.79 7.31
C GLY A 199 -18.33 2.84 7.99
N ALA A 200 -18.70 1.79 8.74
CA ALA A 200 -19.93 1.80 9.53
C ALA A 200 -19.91 2.92 10.59
N ARG A 201 -18.76 3.14 11.25
CA ARG A 201 -18.60 4.23 12.22
C ARG A 201 -18.73 5.62 11.59
N VAL A 202 -18.23 5.83 10.35
CA VAL A 202 -18.48 7.07 9.59
C VAL A 202 -19.98 7.34 9.50
N LEU A 203 -20.76 6.35 9.05
CA LEU A 203 -22.19 6.50 8.85
C LEU A 203 -22.97 6.68 10.17
N GLN A 204 -22.55 6.01 11.25
CA GLN A 204 -23.11 6.26 12.59
C GLN A 204 -22.85 7.71 13.05
N ARG A 205 -21.63 8.23 12.85
CA ARG A 205 -21.32 9.63 13.15
C ARG A 205 -22.12 10.59 12.28
N MET A 206 -22.49 10.20 11.06
CA MET A 206 -23.44 10.93 10.20
C MET A 206 -24.90 10.80 10.67
N ARG A 207 -25.18 9.99 11.70
CA ARG A 207 -26.51 9.69 12.23
C ARG A 207 -27.42 8.96 11.24
N LEU A 208 -26.83 8.19 10.32
CA LEU A 208 -27.60 7.31 9.45
C LEU A 208 -28.21 6.18 10.28
N PRO A 209 -29.54 5.92 10.20
CA PRO A 209 -30.15 4.81 10.91
C PRO A 209 -29.78 3.46 10.25
N ASN A 210 -29.96 2.36 11.00
CA ASN A 210 -29.85 0.99 10.51
C ASN A 210 -28.53 0.64 9.77
N VAL A 211 -27.40 1.08 10.32
CA VAL A 211 -26.07 0.76 9.78
C VAL A 211 -25.47 -0.43 10.50
N LEU A 212 -25.00 -1.43 9.74
CA LEU A 212 -24.34 -2.63 10.24
C LEU A 212 -23.00 -2.84 9.52
N SER A 213 -21.99 -3.34 10.23
CA SER A 213 -20.74 -3.86 9.63
C SER A 213 -20.89 -5.37 9.41
N LEU A 214 -20.58 -5.87 8.20
CA LEU A 214 -20.52 -7.31 7.97
C LEU A 214 -19.32 -7.89 8.70
N ARG A 215 -19.60 -8.76 9.69
CA ARG A 215 -18.55 -9.43 10.47
C ARG A 215 -17.65 -10.24 9.54
N ASN A 216 -16.35 -9.95 9.61
CA ASN A 216 -15.32 -10.63 8.84
C ASN A 216 -15.44 -10.49 7.32
N GLY A 217 -16.28 -9.60 6.81
CA GLY A 217 -16.38 -9.21 5.42
C GLY A 217 -16.53 -10.39 4.43
N THR A 218 -15.85 -10.29 3.28
CA THR A 218 -15.85 -11.39 2.27
C THR A 218 -15.19 -12.66 2.77
N SER A 219 -14.23 -12.58 3.70
CA SER A 219 -13.64 -13.78 4.33
C SER A 219 -14.65 -14.49 5.21
N GLY A 220 -15.43 -13.76 6.03
CA GLY A 220 -16.53 -14.33 6.82
C GLY A 220 -17.62 -14.96 5.95
N TRP A 221 -17.92 -14.36 4.80
CA TRP A 221 -18.87 -14.88 3.82
C TRP A 221 -18.43 -16.25 3.28
N LEU A 222 -17.17 -16.38 2.87
CA LEU A 222 -16.59 -17.66 2.41
C LEU A 222 -16.54 -18.71 3.54
N LEU A 223 -16.17 -18.32 4.76
CA LEU A 223 -16.12 -19.22 5.90
C LEU A 223 -17.51 -19.73 6.32
N ALA A 224 -18.57 -19.00 5.99
CA ALA A 224 -19.95 -19.45 6.13
C ALA A 224 -20.42 -20.40 5.00
N GLY A 225 -19.53 -20.77 4.07
CA GLY A 225 -19.83 -21.63 2.92
C GLY A 225 -20.65 -20.95 1.83
N LEU A 226 -20.62 -19.61 1.77
CA LEU A 226 -21.37 -18.82 0.81
C LEU A 226 -20.46 -18.41 -0.37
N GLU A 227 -21.04 -18.30 -1.57
CA GLU A 227 -20.30 -17.96 -2.78
C GLU A 227 -20.19 -16.45 -2.99
N LEU A 228 -19.04 -16.00 -3.46
CA LEU A 228 -18.81 -14.62 -3.86
C LEU A 228 -19.17 -14.41 -5.33
N GLU A 229 -19.72 -13.25 -5.65
CA GLU A 229 -19.91 -12.78 -7.03
C GLU A 229 -18.57 -12.29 -7.59
N ARG A 230 -18.28 -12.60 -8.86
CA ARG A 230 -17.05 -12.20 -9.57
C ARG A 230 -17.37 -11.37 -10.79
N GLY A 231 -16.51 -10.41 -11.16
CA GLY A 231 -16.65 -9.59 -12.34
C GLY A 231 -17.80 -8.56 -12.25
N ALA A 232 -18.31 -8.28 -11.06
CA ALA A 232 -19.35 -7.26 -10.88
C ALA A 232 -18.80 -5.87 -11.19
N ASP A 233 -19.55 -5.09 -12.00
CA ASP A 233 -19.16 -3.73 -12.41
C ASP A 233 -20.08 -2.63 -11.82
N ARG A 234 -20.64 -2.88 -10.64
CA ARG A 234 -21.42 -1.89 -9.88
C ARG A 234 -20.49 -0.94 -9.09
N VAL A 235 -19.61 -0.25 -9.82
CA VAL A 235 -18.56 0.62 -9.25
C VAL A 235 -18.83 2.11 -9.42
N ALA A 236 -19.74 2.49 -10.32
CA ALA A 236 -20.09 3.88 -10.54
C ALA A 236 -20.77 4.49 -9.30
N LEU A 237 -20.25 5.59 -8.81
CA LEU A 237 -20.83 6.33 -7.69
C LEU A 237 -21.69 7.49 -8.21
N PRO A 238 -22.85 7.78 -7.58
CA PRO A 238 -23.66 8.94 -7.95
C PRO A 238 -22.89 10.24 -7.69
N ALA A 239 -23.07 11.24 -8.52
CA ALA A 239 -22.61 12.57 -8.19
C ALA A 239 -23.36 13.07 -6.94
N PRO A 240 -22.67 13.76 -5.99
CA PRO A 240 -23.35 14.26 -4.80
C PRO A 240 -24.38 15.32 -5.20
N SER A 241 -25.62 15.13 -4.75
CA SER A 241 -26.65 16.17 -4.83
C SER A 241 -26.29 17.39 -3.96
N ALA A 242 -26.93 18.52 -4.16
CA ALA A 242 -26.71 19.70 -3.31
C ALA A 242 -26.99 19.41 -1.82
N GLU A 243 -28.07 18.66 -1.53
CA GLU A 243 -28.41 18.22 -0.17
C GLU A 243 -27.38 17.24 0.39
N GLY A 244 -26.97 16.24 -0.39
CA GLY A 244 -25.95 15.27 0.01
C GLY A 244 -24.60 15.93 0.29
N ARG A 245 -24.20 16.89 -0.54
CA ARG A 245 -22.98 17.67 -0.32
C ARG A 245 -23.06 18.51 0.94
N ALA A 246 -24.16 19.24 1.17
CA ALA A 246 -24.35 20.04 2.36
C ALA A 246 -24.32 19.19 3.66
N ALA A 247 -24.97 18.02 3.65
CA ALA A 247 -24.95 17.09 4.77
C ALA A 247 -23.53 16.54 5.04
N ALA A 248 -22.78 16.21 3.99
CA ALA A 248 -21.40 15.74 4.07
C ALA A 248 -20.44 16.84 4.58
N GLU A 249 -20.60 18.08 4.13
CA GLU A 249 -19.82 19.24 4.60
C GLU A 249 -20.09 19.54 6.07
N ALA A 250 -21.35 19.53 6.51
CA ALA A 250 -21.70 19.68 7.92
C ALA A 250 -21.10 18.57 8.79
N TYR A 251 -21.10 17.34 8.31
CA TYR A 251 -20.44 16.22 8.97
C TYR A 251 -18.93 16.43 9.05
N ALA A 252 -18.28 16.77 7.93
CA ALA A 252 -16.83 16.98 7.86
C ALA A 252 -16.37 18.11 8.80
N ALA A 253 -17.09 19.23 8.83
CA ALA A 253 -16.81 20.33 9.74
C ALA A 253 -16.90 19.91 11.22
N ARG A 254 -17.93 19.12 11.56
CA ARG A 254 -18.11 18.60 12.92
C ARG A 254 -16.99 17.66 13.34
N VAL A 255 -16.64 16.65 12.53
CA VAL A 255 -15.58 15.70 12.89
C VAL A 255 -14.21 16.34 12.89
N ALA A 256 -13.96 17.33 12.03
CA ALA A 256 -12.73 18.11 12.07
C ALA A 256 -12.57 18.83 13.41
N ALA A 257 -13.64 19.45 13.92
CA ALA A 257 -13.64 20.11 15.21
C ALA A 257 -13.51 19.12 16.38
N GLU A 258 -14.31 18.03 16.38
CA GLU A 258 -14.31 17.01 17.43
C GLU A 258 -12.95 16.32 17.58
N ASP A 259 -12.28 16.02 16.48
CA ASP A 259 -11.04 15.24 16.46
C ASP A 259 -9.78 16.12 16.33
N GLY A 260 -9.93 17.44 16.38
CA GLY A 260 -8.81 18.40 16.38
C GLY A 260 -8.04 18.44 15.07
N VAL A 261 -8.73 18.29 13.92
CA VAL A 261 -8.12 18.47 12.59
C VAL A 261 -7.90 19.96 12.34
N ARG A 262 -6.68 20.33 12.01
CA ARG A 262 -6.34 21.71 11.66
C ARG A 262 -6.61 21.97 10.17
N MET A 263 -7.43 22.99 9.89
CA MET A 263 -7.79 23.35 8.52
C MET A 263 -6.79 24.38 7.97
N LEU A 264 -6.35 24.19 6.72
CA LEU A 264 -5.45 25.12 6.04
C LEU A 264 -6.18 25.88 4.93
N THR A 265 -6.07 27.19 4.91
CA THR A 265 -6.34 28.00 3.72
C THR A 265 -5.26 27.74 2.66
N VAL A 266 -5.50 28.16 1.41
CA VAL A 266 -4.50 28.02 0.33
C VAL A 266 -3.18 28.72 0.68
N ALA A 267 -3.23 29.92 1.29
CA ALA A 267 -2.03 30.65 1.71
C ALA A 267 -1.24 29.95 2.83
N GLU A 268 -1.94 29.31 3.77
CA GLU A 268 -1.30 28.50 4.81
C GLU A 268 -0.74 27.19 4.24
N LEU A 269 -1.45 26.55 3.29
CA LEU A 269 -0.95 25.39 2.58
C LEU A 269 0.39 25.69 1.90
N GLN A 270 0.50 26.82 1.17
CA GLN A 270 1.75 27.21 0.53
C GLN A 270 2.89 27.36 1.54
N LYS A 271 2.62 27.89 2.74
CA LYS A 271 3.62 27.97 3.83
C LYS A 271 4.03 26.59 4.34
N VAL A 272 3.07 25.66 4.50
CA VAL A 272 3.35 24.29 4.91
C VAL A 272 4.15 23.55 3.82
N MET A 273 3.81 23.73 2.55
CA MET A 273 4.57 23.14 1.43
C MET A 273 6.04 23.63 1.42
N ALA A 274 6.28 24.90 1.73
CA ALA A 274 7.64 25.44 1.81
C ALA A 274 8.48 24.79 2.93
N ARG A 275 7.87 24.24 3.99
CA ARG A 275 8.56 23.52 5.07
C ARG A 275 9.21 22.22 4.59
N ALA A 276 8.75 21.64 3.47
CA ALA A 276 9.31 20.41 2.90
C ALA A 276 10.82 20.53 2.55
N ALA A 277 11.35 21.75 2.42
CA ALA A 277 12.77 21.97 2.23
C ALA A 277 13.63 21.60 3.47
N GLY A 278 13.04 21.55 4.66
CA GLY A 278 13.75 21.33 5.93
C GLY A 278 13.19 20.24 6.83
N GLU A 279 12.02 19.70 6.52
CA GLU A 279 11.36 18.67 7.34
C GLU A 279 10.46 17.77 6.50
N THR A 280 10.00 16.67 7.09
CA THR A 280 9.11 15.72 6.43
C THR A 280 7.68 16.26 6.36
N VAL A 281 7.20 16.52 5.15
CA VAL A 281 5.84 16.95 4.82
C VAL A 281 5.22 15.98 3.83
N TYR A 282 4.12 15.36 4.20
CA TYR A 282 3.32 14.50 3.34
C TYR A 282 2.16 15.28 2.76
N LEU A 283 2.07 15.33 1.45
CA LEU A 283 1.00 16.00 0.69
C LEU A 283 0.19 14.94 -0.05
N VAL A 284 -1.00 14.60 0.46
CA VAL A 284 -1.78 13.44 0.00
C VAL A 284 -3.13 13.89 -0.57
N ASP A 285 -3.37 13.58 -1.85
CA ASP A 285 -4.67 13.75 -2.49
C ASP A 285 -5.51 12.47 -2.28
N VAL A 286 -6.67 12.62 -1.62
CA VAL A 286 -7.51 11.51 -1.17
C VAL A 286 -8.70 11.22 -2.08
N ARG A 287 -8.77 11.83 -3.25
CA ARG A 287 -9.83 11.68 -4.24
C ARG A 287 -9.73 10.35 -5.00
N THR A 288 -10.63 10.16 -5.97
CA THR A 288 -10.52 9.05 -6.93
C THR A 288 -9.31 9.24 -7.85
N ARG A 289 -8.86 8.16 -8.48
CA ARG A 289 -7.73 8.20 -9.41
C ARG A 289 -8.01 9.12 -10.61
N GLU A 290 -9.21 9.04 -11.13
CA GLU A 290 -9.65 9.84 -12.27
C GLU A 290 -9.63 11.34 -11.96
N GLU A 291 -10.13 11.74 -10.78
CA GLU A 291 -10.11 13.13 -10.32
C GLU A 291 -8.68 13.65 -10.15
N PHE A 292 -7.79 12.83 -9.58
CA PHE A 292 -6.39 13.17 -9.40
C PHE A 292 -5.69 13.39 -10.75
N LEU A 293 -5.84 12.44 -11.67
CA LEU A 293 -5.23 12.52 -13.01
C LEU A 293 -5.74 13.70 -13.84
N ALA A 294 -7.01 14.06 -13.66
CA ALA A 294 -7.62 15.22 -14.34
C ALA A 294 -7.08 16.56 -13.84
N GLY A 295 -6.59 16.62 -12.59
CA GLY A 295 -5.94 17.80 -12.05
C GLY A 295 -5.80 17.76 -10.53
N HIS A 296 -4.58 17.98 -10.03
CA HIS A 296 -4.26 17.99 -8.60
C HIS A 296 -3.30 19.15 -8.24
N VAL A 297 -3.21 19.46 -6.96
CA VAL A 297 -2.28 20.49 -6.46
C VAL A 297 -0.83 20.00 -6.65
N PRO A 298 0.07 20.81 -7.22
CA PRO A 298 1.46 20.40 -7.40
C PRO A 298 2.11 19.89 -6.12
N GLY A 299 2.85 18.78 -6.20
CA GLY A 299 3.54 18.16 -5.08
C GLY A 299 2.67 17.21 -4.26
N PHE A 300 1.36 17.16 -4.48
CA PHE A 300 0.50 16.12 -3.90
C PHE A 300 0.62 14.81 -4.69
N TRP A 301 0.65 13.70 -3.98
CA TRP A 301 0.58 12.37 -4.56
C TRP A 301 -0.74 11.68 -4.20
N TRP A 302 -1.15 10.75 -5.03
CA TRP A 302 -2.44 10.11 -4.89
C TRP A 302 -2.43 8.93 -3.92
N MET A 303 -3.36 8.96 -2.96
CA MET A 303 -3.73 7.85 -2.10
C MET A 303 -5.18 8.02 -1.66
N PRO A 304 -6.14 7.25 -2.19
CA PRO A 304 -7.55 7.45 -1.85
C PRO A 304 -7.80 7.25 -0.35
N GLY A 305 -8.66 8.08 0.25
CA GLY A 305 -8.80 8.23 1.70
C GLY A 305 -8.99 6.91 2.46
N GLY A 306 -9.77 5.96 1.92
CA GLY A 306 -9.93 4.64 2.53
C GLY A 306 -8.64 3.82 2.56
N GLN A 307 -7.81 3.94 1.53
CA GLN A 307 -6.49 3.29 1.48
C GLN A 307 -5.47 4.02 2.35
N ALA A 308 -5.50 5.34 2.38
CA ALA A 308 -4.63 6.12 3.27
C ALA A 308 -4.80 5.68 4.73
N VAL A 309 -6.05 5.48 5.19
CA VAL A 309 -6.33 4.97 6.54
C VAL A 309 -5.91 3.51 6.70
N GLN A 310 -6.26 2.63 5.74
CA GLN A 310 -5.93 1.20 5.79
C GLN A 310 -4.42 0.94 5.81
N ARG A 311 -3.65 1.77 5.13
CA ARG A 311 -2.21 1.63 4.91
C ARG A 311 -1.46 2.83 5.51
N ALA A 312 -1.83 3.26 6.71
CA ALA A 312 -1.25 4.45 7.33
C ALA A 312 0.28 4.33 7.53
N ASP A 313 0.79 3.13 7.84
CA ASP A 313 2.20 2.78 7.95
C ASP A 313 2.95 2.74 6.59
N ASP A 314 2.22 2.54 5.50
CA ASP A 314 2.71 2.63 4.11
C ASP A 314 2.51 4.03 3.49
N THR A 315 1.80 4.91 4.16
CA THR A 315 1.54 6.29 3.71
C THR A 315 2.45 7.28 4.43
N VAL A 316 2.68 7.06 5.72
CA VAL A 316 3.42 7.96 6.62
C VAL A 316 4.41 7.15 7.44
N ALA A 317 5.63 6.99 6.96
CA ALA A 317 6.68 6.29 7.69
C ALA A 317 7.30 7.12 8.83
N VAL A 318 7.33 8.43 8.73
CA VAL A 318 7.77 9.35 9.79
C VAL A 318 6.56 9.87 10.54
N ARG A 319 6.17 9.21 11.62
CA ARG A 319 4.91 9.50 12.36
C ARG A 319 4.81 10.93 12.91
N ALA A 320 5.94 11.56 13.23
CA ALA A 320 6.00 12.95 13.67
C ALA A 320 6.02 13.96 12.51
N GLY A 321 6.00 13.49 11.25
CA GLY A 321 5.95 14.33 10.07
C GLY A 321 4.62 15.07 9.93
N VAL A 322 4.65 16.15 9.18
CA VAL A 322 3.45 16.92 8.83
C VAL A 322 2.66 16.18 7.76
N VAL A 323 1.35 15.97 7.97
CA VAL A 323 0.47 15.28 7.01
C VAL A 323 -0.64 16.22 6.58
N VAL A 324 -0.74 16.48 5.28
CA VAL A 324 -1.75 17.35 4.69
C VAL A 324 -2.60 16.54 3.70
N PHE A 325 -3.90 16.48 3.96
CA PHE A 325 -4.86 15.85 3.05
C PHE A 325 -5.59 16.90 2.20
N CYS A 326 -5.74 16.61 0.91
CA CYS A 326 -6.47 17.44 -0.04
C CYS A 326 -7.53 16.62 -0.78
N CYS A 327 -8.64 17.26 -1.15
CA CYS A 327 -9.66 16.74 -2.05
C CYS A 327 -10.19 17.86 -2.96
N ASP A 328 -11.35 17.67 -3.62
CA ASP A 328 -11.98 18.71 -4.45
C ASP A 328 -12.60 19.86 -3.64
N GLY A 329 -13.05 19.54 -2.41
CA GLY A 329 -13.64 20.48 -1.45
C GLY A 329 -13.01 20.31 -0.08
N THR A 330 -13.80 19.89 0.90
CA THR A 330 -13.32 19.73 2.29
C THR A 330 -13.61 18.34 2.86
N VAL A 331 -14.66 17.65 2.38
CA VAL A 331 -15.24 16.47 3.02
C VAL A 331 -14.25 15.32 3.16
N ARG A 332 -13.76 14.78 2.04
CA ARG A 332 -12.91 13.57 2.03
C ARG A 332 -11.60 13.78 2.79
N ALA A 333 -10.99 14.96 2.61
CA ALA A 333 -9.76 15.34 3.30
C ALA A 333 -9.96 15.44 4.82
N SER A 334 -11.01 16.11 5.28
CA SER A 334 -11.31 16.25 6.72
C SER A 334 -11.64 14.92 7.38
N VAL A 335 -12.41 14.06 6.72
CA VAL A 335 -12.75 12.73 7.25
C VAL A 335 -11.51 11.84 7.35
N THR A 336 -10.64 11.85 6.34
CA THR A 336 -9.38 11.11 6.39
C THR A 336 -8.46 11.65 7.49
N ALA A 337 -8.32 12.97 7.59
CA ALA A 337 -7.53 13.63 8.63
C ALA A 337 -8.04 13.31 10.05
N SER A 338 -9.37 13.29 10.24
CA SER A 338 -10.00 12.90 11.50
C SER A 338 -9.56 11.50 11.96
N TRP A 339 -9.53 10.53 11.05
CA TRP A 339 -9.06 9.18 11.37
C TRP A 339 -7.57 9.16 11.72
N TYR A 340 -6.73 9.90 11.00
CA TYR A 340 -5.31 10.01 11.34
C TYR A 340 -5.10 10.63 12.73
N ARG A 341 -5.88 11.66 13.09
CA ARG A 341 -5.84 12.24 14.45
C ARG A 341 -6.18 11.19 15.51
N GLN A 342 -7.23 10.40 15.30
CA GLN A 342 -7.65 9.33 16.21
C GLN A 342 -6.64 8.17 16.27
N MET A 343 -5.88 7.91 15.21
CA MET A 343 -4.76 6.97 15.17
C MET A 343 -3.49 7.49 15.87
N GLY A 344 -3.51 8.74 16.39
CA GLY A 344 -2.41 9.32 17.15
C GLY A 344 -1.40 10.15 16.36
N PHE A 345 -1.66 10.46 15.09
CA PHE A 345 -0.83 11.41 14.35
C PHE A 345 -1.12 12.84 14.85
N THR A 346 -0.07 13.61 15.17
CA THR A 346 -0.20 14.91 15.84
C THR A 346 -0.26 16.10 14.89
N GLU A 347 0.53 16.08 13.82
CA GLU A 347 0.64 17.16 12.84
C GLU A 347 -0.19 16.87 11.59
N VAL A 348 -1.54 16.83 11.76
CA VAL A 348 -2.48 16.47 10.68
C VAL A 348 -3.34 17.66 10.29
N PHE A 349 -3.44 17.87 8.97
CA PHE A 349 -4.16 19.00 8.38
C PHE A 349 -5.05 18.53 7.23
N ALA A 350 -6.09 19.32 6.94
CA ALA A 350 -6.88 19.21 5.72
C ALA A 350 -7.00 20.58 5.03
N VAL A 351 -7.01 20.58 3.69
CA VAL A 351 -7.11 21.81 2.91
C VAL A 351 -8.57 22.25 2.80
N THR A 352 -8.87 23.46 3.26
CA THR A 352 -10.20 24.08 3.14
C THR A 352 -10.50 24.36 1.67
N GLY A 353 -11.59 23.81 1.14
CA GLY A 353 -12.03 23.99 -0.23
C GLY A 353 -11.14 23.28 -1.27
N GLY A 354 -10.08 22.60 -0.85
CA GLY A 354 -9.28 21.69 -1.67
C GLY A 354 -8.81 22.27 -3.00
N THR A 355 -8.85 21.46 -4.07
CA THR A 355 -8.45 21.89 -5.43
C THR A 355 -9.34 23.01 -5.97
N THR A 356 -10.60 23.10 -5.54
CA THR A 356 -11.51 24.20 -5.94
C THR A 356 -11.02 25.54 -5.38
N ALA A 357 -10.63 25.59 -4.10
CA ALA A 357 -10.08 26.83 -3.52
C ALA A 357 -8.71 27.18 -4.11
N TRP A 358 -7.89 26.17 -4.44
CA TRP A 358 -6.59 26.37 -5.08
C TRP A 358 -6.75 27.06 -6.45
N THR A 359 -7.64 26.57 -7.31
CA THR A 359 -7.92 27.17 -8.61
C THR A 359 -8.61 28.54 -8.50
N ALA A 360 -9.50 28.75 -7.52
CA ALA A 360 -10.11 30.04 -7.24
C ALA A 360 -9.09 31.10 -6.79
N ALA A 361 -7.98 30.67 -6.19
CA ALA A 361 -6.84 31.55 -5.87
C ALA A 361 -5.94 31.85 -7.10
N GLY A 362 -6.31 31.42 -8.30
CA GLY A 362 -5.55 31.64 -9.54
C GLY A 362 -4.32 30.74 -9.70
N LEU A 363 -4.22 29.64 -8.92
CA LEU A 363 -3.09 28.74 -8.95
C LEU A 363 -3.35 27.55 -9.89
N PRO A 364 -2.35 27.12 -10.69
CA PRO A 364 -2.53 26.02 -11.63
C PRO A 364 -2.56 24.66 -10.93
N LEU A 365 -3.36 23.73 -11.48
CA LEU A 365 -3.27 22.30 -11.20
C LEU A 365 -2.30 21.66 -12.19
N VAL A 366 -1.71 20.54 -11.78
CA VAL A 366 -0.97 19.62 -12.67
C VAL A 366 -1.84 18.42 -12.99
N THR A 367 -1.65 17.83 -14.18
CA THR A 367 -2.41 16.66 -14.67
C THR A 367 -1.48 15.47 -14.82
N GLY A 368 -2.06 14.28 -14.86
CA GLY A 368 -1.28 13.04 -14.95
C GLY A 368 -0.74 12.58 -13.60
N ASP A 369 0.20 11.66 -13.63
CA ASP A 369 0.88 11.10 -12.45
C ASP A 369 2.38 10.92 -12.77
N ASP A 370 2.98 11.98 -13.28
CA ASP A 370 4.40 11.99 -13.61
C ASP A 370 5.22 12.11 -12.32
N GLU A 371 5.62 10.97 -11.78
CA GLU A 371 6.57 10.95 -10.68
C GLU A 371 7.98 11.27 -11.19
N PRO A 372 8.72 12.07 -10.43
CA PRO A 372 10.14 12.26 -10.71
C PRO A 372 10.87 10.92 -10.70
N VAL A 373 11.52 10.58 -11.81
CA VAL A 373 12.36 9.39 -11.86
C VAL A 373 13.57 9.60 -10.95
N GLU A 374 13.75 8.72 -9.98
CA GLU A 374 14.92 8.77 -9.09
C GLU A 374 16.22 8.75 -9.93
N PRO A 375 17.22 9.59 -9.61
CA PRO A 375 18.46 9.66 -10.38
C PRO A 375 19.16 8.32 -10.56
N VAL A 376 19.10 7.45 -9.57
CA VAL A 376 19.68 6.09 -9.62
C VAL A 376 19.00 5.19 -10.68
N VAL A 377 17.71 5.41 -10.95
CA VAL A 377 16.97 4.71 -12.01
C VAL A 377 17.38 5.21 -13.38
N ALA A 378 17.54 6.54 -13.55
CA ALA A 378 18.00 7.13 -14.80
C ALA A 378 19.45 6.69 -15.13
N GLU A 379 20.32 6.66 -14.12
CA GLU A 379 21.69 6.13 -14.25
C GLU A 379 21.68 4.65 -14.69
N ALA A 380 20.88 3.79 -14.04
CA ALA A 380 20.78 2.39 -14.40
C ALA A 380 20.34 2.20 -15.86
N ARG A 381 19.34 2.96 -16.32
CA ARG A 381 18.88 2.95 -17.72
C ARG A 381 19.98 3.33 -18.70
N GLY A 382 20.84 4.28 -18.38
CA GLY A 382 21.96 4.70 -19.22
C GLY A 382 23.10 3.65 -19.32
N ARG A 383 23.24 2.78 -18.31
CA ARG A 383 24.33 1.77 -18.22
C ARG A 383 23.96 0.41 -18.79
N VAL A 384 22.70 0.04 -18.78
CA VAL A 384 22.22 -1.30 -19.08
C VAL A 384 21.87 -1.45 -20.55
N LYS A 385 22.45 -2.47 -21.20
CA LYS A 385 22.03 -2.89 -22.54
C LYS A 385 20.61 -3.45 -22.48
N GLN A 386 19.73 -2.93 -23.31
CA GLN A 386 18.40 -3.50 -23.50
C GLN A 386 18.33 -4.24 -24.83
N ILE A 387 17.68 -5.42 -24.83
CA ILE A 387 17.52 -6.25 -26.02
C ILE A 387 16.03 -6.50 -26.32
N ALA A 388 15.69 -6.54 -27.60
CA ALA A 388 14.34 -6.82 -28.07
C ALA A 388 13.96 -8.31 -27.84
N PRO A 389 12.65 -8.65 -27.75
CA PRO A 389 12.18 -10.03 -27.65
C PRO A 389 12.74 -10.96 -28.74
N ALA A 390 12.82 -10.50 -29.97
CA ALA A 390 13.39 -11.27 -31.08
C ALA A 390 14.89 -11.61 -30.88
N GLU A 391 15.67 -10.67 -30.30
CA GLU A 391 17.07 -10.91 -29.97
C GLU A 391 17.21 -11.95 -28.84
N LEU A 392 16.39 -11.85 -27.80
CA LEU A 392 16.37 -12.85 -26.72
C LEU A 392 16.03 -14.24 -27.28
N ALA A 393 14.99 -14.34 -28.11
CA ALA A 393 14.60 -15.62 -28.72
C ALA A 393 15.75 -16.24 -29.56
N ALA A 394 16.47 -15.43 -30.34
CA ALA A 394 17.62 -15.88 -31.09
C ALA A 394 18.77 -16.37 -30.18
N ARG A 395 19.03 -15.67 -29.07
CA ARG A 395 20.02 -16.07 -28.06
C ARG A 395 19.64 -17.37 -27.34
N LEU A 396 18.34 -17.59 -27.06
CA LEU A 396 17.85 -18.82 -26.43
C LEU A 396 18.00 -20.04 -27.36
N ALA A 397 17.90 -19.85 -28.67
CA ALA A 397 18.10 -20.90 -29.66
C ALA A 397 19.61 -21.21 -29.96
N ALA A 398 20.53 -20.41 -29.43
CA ALA A 398 21.96 -20.59 -29.65
C ALA A 398 22.53 -21.77 -28.83
N PRO A 399 23.70 -22.35 -29.24
CA PRO A 399 24.33 -23.47 -28.53
C PRO A 399 24.71 -23.18 -27.07
N LYS A 400 24.86 -21.91 -26.72
CA LYS A 400 25.12 -21.44 -25.35
C LYS A 400 24.08 -20.35 -25.01
N PRO A 401 22.87 -20.75 -24.59
CA PRO A 401 21.82 -19.78 -24.26
C PRO A 401 22.19 -18.99 -22.99
N PRO A 402 21.70 -17.75 -22.87
CA PRO A 402 21.87 -16.99 -21.65
C PRO A 402 21.05 -17.60 -20.50
N VAL A 403 21.48 -17.32 -19.28
CA VAL A 403 20.62 -17.48 -18.10
C VAL A 403 19.56 -16.39 -18.17
N VAL A 404 18.29 -16.76 -18.21
CA VAL A 404 17.18 -15.81 -18.08
C VAL A 404 16.80 -15.70 -16.60
N LEU A 405 16.93 -14.51 -16.05
CA LEU A 405 16.63 -14.20 -14.65
C LEU A 405 15.38 -13.33 -14.58
N CYS A 406 14.30 -13.86 -13.99
CA CYS A 406 13.09 -13.08 -13.73
C CYS A 406 13.12 -12.51 -12.32
N VAL A 407 12.88 -11.20 -12.19
CA VAL A 407 12.88 -10.47 -10.92
C VAL A 407 11.50 -9.97 -10.48
N GLU A 408 10.46 -10.35 -11.22
CA GLU A 408 9.06 -10.08 -10.85
C GLU A 408 8.67 -10.67 -9.49
N PRO A 409 7.61 -10.16 -8.82
CA PRO A 409 6.96 -10.87 -7.74
C PRO A 409 6.58 -12.30 -8.11
N SER A 410 6.71 -13.22 -7.15
CA SER A 410 6.57 -14.66 -7.39
C SER A 410 5.19 -15.07 -7.92
N ASP A 411 4.13 -14.37 -7.52
CA ASP A 411 2.76 -14.60 -8.01
C ASP A 411 2.62 -14.22 -9.49
N ARG A 412 3.28 -13.14 -9.94
CA ARG A 412 3.33 -12.76 -11.35
C ARG A 412 4.21 -13.70 -12.16
N PHE A 413 5.36 -14.12 -11.61
CA PHE A 413 6.18 -15.16 -12.22
C PHE A 413 5.38 -16.44 -12.43
N ALA A 414 4.61 -16.88 -11.42
CA ALA A 414 3.76 -18.06 -11.52
C ALA A 414 2.64 -17.89 -12.57
N ALA A 415 2.12 -16.68 -12.74
CA ALA A 415 1.11 -16.38 -13.77
C ALA A 415 1.68 -16.45 -15.20
N GLY A 416 2.98 -16.12 -15.38
CA GLY A 416 3.66 -16.25 -16.67
C GLY A 416 5.05 -15.65 -16.69
N HIS A 417 5.97 -16.33 -17.38
CA HIS A 417 7.35 -15.90 -17.55
C HIS A 417 7.94 -16.42 -18.86
N VAL A 418 9.12 -15.92 -19.25
CA VAL A 418 9.87 -16.43 -20.39
C VAL A 418 10.26 -17.89 -20.12
N PRO A 419 10.03 -18.84 -21.07
CA PRO A 419 10.33 -20.25 -20.84
C PRO A 419 11.77 -20.49 -20.40
N GLY A 420 11.93 -21.31 -19.37
CA GLY A 420 13.22 -21.64 -18.76
C GLY A 420 13.82 -20.55 -17.88
N ALA A 421 13.10 -19.46 -17.62
CA ALA A 421 13.55 -18.43 -16.70
C ALA A 421 13.69 -18.95 -15.26
N ARG A 422 14.70 -18.43 -14.56
CA ARG A 422 14.92 -18.66 -13.14
C ARG A 422 14.40 -17.46 -12.37
N TRP A 423 13.70 -17.70 -11.28
CA TRP A 423 13.19 -16.65 -10.43
C TRP A 423 14.13 -16.32 -9.27
N LEU A 424 14.37 -15.03 -9.05
CA LEU A 424 15.01 -14.51 -7.84
C LEU A 424 14.57 -13.08 -7.60
N SER A 425 13.95 -12.81 -6.45
CA SER A 425 13.64 -11.43 -6.04
C SER A 425 14.88 -10.54 -6.07
N ARG A 426 14.74 -9.33 -6.60
CA ARG A 426 15.79 -8.30 -6.62
C ARG A 426 16.34 -7.99 -5.23
N SER A 427 15.58 -8.20 -4.17
CA SER A 427 16.04 -8.04 -2.78
C SER A 427 17.20 -8.98 -2.40
N TRP A 428 17.37 -10.08 -3.13
CA TRP A 428 18.35 -11.13 -2.84
C TRP A 428 19.51 -11.24 -3.84
N LEU A 429 19.54 -10.41 -4.88
CA LEU A 429 20.48 -10.55 -6.00
C LEU A 429 21.93 -10.70 -5.54
N GLU A 430 22.47 -9.74 -4.79
CA GLU A 430 23.88 -9.73 -4.40
C GLU A 430 24.25 -10.90 -3.48
N LEU A 431 23.29 -11.48 -2.80
CA LEU A 431 23.51 -12.55 -1.83
C LEU A 431 23.32 -13.94 -2.41
N ARG A 432 22.50 -14.07 -3.48
CA ARG A 432 22.08 -15.39 -4.01
C ARG A 432 22.24 -15.58 -5.52
N LEU A 433 22.62 -14.56 -6.27
CA LEU A 433 22.84 -14.71 -7.71
C LEU A 433 23.82 -15.84 -8.08
N PRO A 434 24.92 -16.10 -7.33
CA PRO A 434 25.80 -17.22 -7.64
C PRO A 434 25.13 -18.60 -7.56
N GLU A 435 23.98 -18.74 -6.90
CA GLU A 435 23.19 -19.99 -6.88
C GLU A 435 22.53 -20.26 -8.26
N ILE A 436 22.30 -19.23 -9.06
CA ILE A 436 21.63 -19.28 -10.37
C ILE A 436 22.64 -19.13 -11.51
N ALA A 437 23.54 -18.18 -11.40
CA ALA A 437 24.55 -17.85 -12.39
C ALA A 437 25.94 -17.79 -11.72
N PRO A 438 26.57 -18.94 -11.43
CA PRO A 438 27.84 -19.01 -10.70
C PRO A 438 29.04 -18.45 -11.48
N ASP A 439 28.97 -18.39 -12.82
CA ASP A 439 30.02 -17.85 -13.66
C ASP A 439 29.70 -16.41 -14.08
N PRO A 440 30.47 -15.40 -13.63
CA PRO A 440 30.27 -14.01 -14.04
C PRO A 440 30.54 -13.74 -15.53
N ALA A 441 31.12 -14.70 -16.26
CA ALA A 441 31.30 -14.61 -17.69
C ALA A 441 30.13 -15.18 -18.51
N ALA A 442 29.21 -15.91 -17.84
CA ALA A 442 28.00 -16.41 -18.50
C ALA A 442 27.08 -15.24 -18.89
N PRO A 443 26.46 -15.30 -20.08
CA PRO A 443 25.49 -14.29 -20.47
C PRO A 443 24.22 -14.39 -19.60
N VAL A 444 23.75 -13.25 -19.09
CA VAL A 444 22.52 -13.15 -18.28
C VAL A 444 21.56 -12.14 -18.91
N VAL A 445 20.32 -12.53 -19.09
CA VAL A 445 19.25 -11.61 -19.50
C VAL A 445 18.23 -11.52 -18.37
N VAL A 446 18.01 -10.30 -17.87
CA VAL A 446 17.05 -10.03 -16.79
C VAL A 446 15.70 -9.67 -17.39
N THR A 447 14.63 -10.18 -16.79
CA THR A 447 13.24 -9.95 -17.21
C THR A 447 12.35 -9.61 -16.01
N ASP A 448 11.31 -8.85 -16.27
CA ASP A 448 10.16 -8.54 -15.41
C ASP A 448 8.93 -8.31 -16.30
N GLU A 449 7.84 -7.72 -15.82
CA GLU A 449 6.64 -7.50 -16.63
C GLU A 449 6.84 -6.42 -17.70
N ASP A 450 7.40 -5.25 -17.33
CA ASP A 450 7.47 -4.05 -18.19
C ASP A 450 8.89 -3.58 -18.55
N GLY A 451 9.92 -4.22 -18.00
CA GLY A 451 11.35 -3.89 -18.20
C GLY A 451 11.92 -2.88 -17.20
N HIS A 452 11.15 -2.42 -16.22
CA HIS A 452 11.60 -1.41 -15.25
C HIS A 452 12.56 -1.99 -14.19
N ASP A 453 12.11 -3.00 -13.46
CA ASP A 453 12.90 -3.66 -12.42
C ASP A 453 14.05 -4.48 -13.01
N ALA A 454 13.87 -5.02 -14.23
CA ALA A 454 14.91 -5.72 -14.95
C ALA A 454 16.15 -4.84 -15.21
N VAL A 455 15.96 -3.56 -15.53
CA VAL A 455 17.07 -2.61 -15.73
C VAL A 455 17.81 -2.36 -14.42
N LEU A 456 17.13 -2.18 -13.30
CA LEU A 456 17.76 -2.00 -11.99
C LEU A 456 18.53 -3.25 -11.55
N ALA A 457 17.94 -4.42 -11.77
CA ALA A 457 18.59 -5.69 -11.49
C ALA A 457 19.83 -5.91 -12.38
N ALA A 458 19.72 -5.64 -13.67
CA ALA A 458 20.86 -5.75 -14.61
C ALA A 458 22.00 -4.78 -14.23
N ALA A 459 21.69 -3.55 -13.79
CA ALA A 459 22.70 -2.64 -13.28
C ALA A 459 23.42 -3.21 -12.04
N THR A 460 22.67 -3.84 -11.13
CA THR A 460 23.25 -4.54 -9.97
C THR A 460 24.20 -5.68 -10.41
N LEU A 461 23.84 -6.46 -11.44
CA LEU A 461 24.70 -7.50 -11.96
C LEU A 461 26.01 -6.94 -12.54
N LEU A 462 25.94 -5.80 -13.24
CA LEU A 462 27.15 -5.11 -13.73
C LEU A 462 28.07 -4.67 -12.57
N ASP A 463 27.50 -4.18 -11.48
CA ASP A 463 28.24 -3.82 -10.26
C ASP A 463 28.89 -5.06 -9.60
N LEU A 464 28.24 -6.22 -9.70
CA LEU A 464 28.76 -7.53 -9.28
C LEU A 464 29.77 -8.13 -10.27
N ARG A 465 30.18 -7.38 -11.32
CA ARG A 465 31.17 -7.78 -12.32
C ARG A 465 30.73 -8.88 -13.30
N TYR A 466 29.43 -9.12 -13.45
CA TYR A 466 28.94 -9.88 -14.60
C TYR A 466 29.20 -9.09 -15.89
N ARG A 467 29.68 -9.77 -16.96
CA ARG A 467 30.24 -9.09 -18.13
C ARG A 467 29.28 -8.96 -19.31
N ASP A 468 28.43 -9.97 -19.51
CA ASP A 468 27.43 -9.99 -20.59
C ASP A 468 26.03 -9.98 -19.95
N VAL A 469 25.55 -8.77 -19.65
CA VAL A 469 24.27 -8.55 -19.00
C VAL A 469 23.38 -7.69 -19.89
N ALA A 470 22.13 -8.09 -20.06
CA ALA A 470 21.12 -7.29 -20.72
C ALA A 470 19.78 -7.37 -19.97
N ALA A 471 18.92 -6.38 -20.17
CA ALA A 471 17.53 -6.41 -19.77
C ALA A 471 16.63 -6.61 -20.98
N LEU A 472 15.52 -7.33 -20.82
CA LEU A 472 14.50 -7.48 -21.87
C LEU A 472 13.72 -6.17 -22.00
N ALA A 473 13.85 -5.51 -23.15
CA ALA A 473 13.15 -4.25 -23.42
C ALA A 473 11.62 -4.47 -23.42
N GLY A 474 10.91 -3.69 -22.59
CA GLY A 474 9.45 -3.82 -22.39
C GLY A 474 9.01 -5.13 -21.74
N GLY A 475 9.94 -5.87 -21.14
CA GLY A 475 9.66 -7.02 -20.29
C GLY A 475 8.84 -8.14 -20.95
N LEU A 476 8.09 -8.83 -20.10
CA LEU A 476 7.20 -9.93 -20.51
C LEU A 476 6.02 -9.43 -21.35
N GLU A 477 5.57 -8.19 -21.16
CA GLU A 477 4.53 -7.59 -22.01
C GLU A 477 4.98 -7.53 -23.48
N ALA A 478 6.21 -7.05 -23.72
CA ALA A 478 6.76 -6.99 -25.07
C ALA A 478 6.99 -8.40 -25.66
N TRP A 479 7.40 -9.36 -24.82
CA TRP A 479 7.57 -10.77 -25.21
C TRP A 479 6.24 -11.39 -25.65
N ARG A 480 5.16 -11.17 -24.88
CA ARG A 480 3.79 -11.62 -25.23
C ARG A 480 3.29 -10.96 -26.52
N LYS A 481 3.52 -9.65 -26.66
CA LYS A 481 3.11 -8.89 -27.86
C LYS A 481 3.82 -9.35 -29.13
N ASP A 482 5.05 -9.85 -29.01
CA ASP A 482 5.82 -10.47 -30.10
C ASP A 482 5.35 -11.92 -30.41
N GLY A 483 4.29 -12.40 -29.77
CA GLY A 483 3.70 -13.73 -30.01
C GLY A 483 4.55 -14.89 -29.49
N ARG A 484 5.44 -14.67 -28.53
CA ARG A 484 6.33 -15.67 -27.99
C ARG A 484 5.67 -16.56 -26.95
N PRO A 485 6.13 -17.81 -26.79
CA PRO A 485 5.58 -18.73 -25.80
C PRO A 485 5.82 -18.23 -24.37
N ILE A 486 4.87 -18.54 -23.50
CA ILE A 486 4.91 -18.25 -22.07
C ILE A 486 4.92 -19.57 -21.31
N GLU A 487 5.78 -19.69 -20.31
CA GLU A 487 5.71 -20.72 -19.28
C GLU A 487 4.98 -20.18 -18.06
N SER A 488 4.24 -21.03 -17.32
CA SER A 488 3.55 -20.66 -16.08
C SER A 488 3.83 -21.69 -14.99
N GLY A 489 3.56 -21.30 -13.75
CA GLY A 489 3.89 -22.08 -12.57
C GLY A 489 5.19 -21.63 -11.91
N LEU A 490 5.59 -22.32 -10.84
CA LEU A 490 6.79 -22.00 -10.06
C LEU A 490 8.01 -22.85 -10.49
N THR A 491 8.08 -23.23 -11.76
CA THR A 491 9.28 -23.87 -12.34
C THR A 491 10.47 -22.89 -12.28
N GLY A 492 11.67 -23.38 -12.00
CA GLY A 492 12.85 -22.49 -11.86
C GLY A 492 12.94 -21.70 -10.55
N VAL A 493 12.01 -21.88 -9.62
CA VAL A 493 12.08 -21.31 -8.27
C VAL A 493 12.90 -22.24 -7.37
N MET A 494 13.95 -21.71 -6.77
CA MET A 494 14.90 -22.52 -5.99
C MET A 494 14.49 -22.66 -4.50
N ARG A 495 13.64 -21.77 -4.00
CA ARG A 495 13.14 -21.75 -2.61
C ARG A 495 11.69 -21.32 -2.60
N PRO A 496 10.90 -21.73 -1.58
CA PRO A 496 9.54 -21.21 -1.43
C PRO A 496 9.56 -19.67 -1.44
N PRO A 497 8.68 -19.04 -2.23
CA PRO A 497 8.58 -17.58 -2.25
C PRO A 497 8.13 -17.02 -0.91
N ASP A 498 8.70 -15.90 -0.52
CA ASP A 498 8.40 -15.16 0.71
C ASP A 498 8.07 -13.68 0.44
N ASP A 499 7.90 -13.32 -0.83
CA ASP A 499 7.76 -11.95 -1.29
C ASP A 499 6.32 -11.44 -1.36
N VAL A 500 5.34 -12.33 -1.33
CA VAL A 500 3.91 -12.02 -1.44
C VAL A 500 3.15 -12.53 -0.22
N VAL A 501 2.24 -11.70 0.31
CA VAL A 501 1.30 -12.10 1.36
C VAL A 501 -0.06 -12.33 0.73
N PRO A 502 -0.60 -13.56 0.73
CA PRO A 502 -1.92 -13.84 0.21
C PRO A 502 -3.01 -13.02 0.93
N ALA A 503 -4.04 -12.59 0.21
CA ALA A 503 -5.12 -11.78 0.75
C ALA A 503 -6.50 -12.37 0.39
N GLY A 504 -7.46 -12.22 1.29
CA GLY A 504 -8.84 -12.68 1.06
C GLY A 504 -8.91 -14.18 0.72
N PRO A 505 -9.63 -14.56 -0.36
CA PRO A 505 -9.81 -15.96 -0.76
C PRO A 505 -8.52 -16.73 -1.05
N ASP A 506 -7.45 -16.04 -1.43
CA ASP A 506 -6.17 -16.67 -1.78
C ASP A 506 -5.39 -17.18 -0.55
N ARG A 507 -5.81 -16.77 0.66
CA ARG A 507 -5.20 -17.25 1.93
C ARG A 507 -5.47 -18.73 2.23
N GLY A 508 -6.53 -19.29 1.67
CA GLY A 508 -7.06 -20.59 2.15
C GLY A 508 -7.75 -20.48 3.52
N TYR A 509 -8.63 -21.46 3.82
CA TYR A 509 -9.53 -21.39 4.98
C TYR A 509 -8.82 -21.32 6.33
N ALA A 510 -7.79 -22.12 6.55
CA ALA A 510 -7.07 -22.15 7.83
C ALA A 510 -6.36 -20.83 8.11
N ASP A 511 -5.70 -20.25 7.11
CA ASP A 511 -5.02 -18.97 7.25
C ASP A 511 -6.01 -17.81 7.42
N MET A 512 -7.15 -17.81 6.72
CA MET A 512 -8.24 -16.85 6.94
C MET A 512 -8.74 -16.87 8.39
N ILE A 513 -8.99 -18.06 8.95
CA ILE A 513 -9.45 -18.20 10.34
C ILE A 513 -8.40 -17.66 11.32
N ASN A 514 -7.12 -18.01 11.13
CA ASN A 514 -6.04 -17.56 12.00
C ASN A 514 -5.87 -16.04 11.92
N TYR A 515 -5.94 -15.50 10.71
CA TYR A 515 -5.86 -14.05 10.47
C TYR A 515 -7.00 -13.29 11.17
N LEU A 516 -8.25 -13.71 11.01
CA LEU A 516 -9.40 -13.06 11.63
C LEU A 516 -9.36 -13.14 13.16
N ARG A 517 -8.97 -14.29 13.71
CA ARG A 517 -8.78 -14.45 15.16
C ARG A 517 -7.68 -13.56 15.71
N TRP A 518 -6.60 -13.38 14.95
CA TRP A 518 -5.55 -12.47 15.34
C TRP A 518 -6.04 -11.02 15.31
N GLU A 519 -6.76 -10.62 14.24
CA GLU A 519 -7.32 -9.28 14.12
C GLU A 519 -8.26 -8.97 15.31
N GLU A 520 -9.18 -9.87 15.65
CA GLU A 520 -10.08 -9.75 16.81
C GLU A 520 -9.32 -9.61 18.15
N LYS A 521 -8.21 -10.35 18.33
CA LYS A 521 -7.39 -10.26 19.54
C LYS A 521 -6.77 -8.87 19.77
N LEU A 522 -6.51 -8.10 18.71
CA LEU A 522 -6.03 -6.73 18.84
C LEU A 522 -7.02 -5.86 19.65
N GLY A 523 -8.32 -6.16 19.57
CA GLY A 523 -9.38 -5.46 20.30
C GLY A 523 -9.41 -5.74 21.81
N HIS A 524 -8.88 -6.89 22.26
CA HIS A 524 -9.01 -7.31 23.67
C HIS A 524 -8.44 -6.31 24.68
N LYS A 525 -7.42 -5.56 24.30
CA LYS A 525 -6.81 -4.53 25.16
C LYS A 525 -7.67 -3.26 25.33
N TYR A 526 -8.77 -3.16 24.58
CA TYR A 526 -9.70 -2.03 24.62
C TYR A 526 -11.05 -2.38 25.25
N ALA A 527 -11.29 -3.67 25.60
CA ALA A 527 -12.52 -4.18 26.18
C ALA A 527 -12.70 -3.79 27.67
#